data_5152432b91d9ba665ac440f1d251997a
#
_entry.id   5152432b91d9ba665ac440f1d251997a
#
_cell.length_a   1.000
_cell.length_b   1.000
_cell.length_c   1.000
_cell.angle_alpha   90.00
_cell.angle_beta   90.00
_cell.angle_gamma   90.00
#
_symmetry.space_group_name_H-M   'P 1'
#
loop_
_entity.id
_entity.type
_entity.pdbx_description
1 polymer ?
#
loop_
_entity_poly.entity_id
_entity_poly.type
_entity_poly.pdbx_seq_one_letter_code
_entity_poly.pdbx_strand_id
1 'polypeptide(L)'
;QTNWNTDFIVDQPYTSFKFFFTANSADPGAQYPVSGFMKFSDGSNLQVINETMNPPIGTGRMFGPFPAIPGKQASQMNFKVGASNDPGALGFSYRISVQGCR
;
A
#
# COMPACT_ATOMS: atom_id res chain seq x y z
N GLN A 1 5.24 -18.31 -0.17
CA GLN A 1 5.14 -16.86 -0.01
C GLN A 1 5.23 -16.16 -1.34
N THR A 2 4.27 -15.33 -1.65
CA THR A 2 4.26 -14.52 -2.85
C THR A 2 4.17 -13.05 -2.46
N ASN A 3 4.72 -12.20 -3.32
CA ASN A 3 4.54 -10.76 -3.19
C ASN A 3 3.22 -10.36 -3.84
N TRP A 4 2.46 -9.54 -3.17
CA TRP A 4 1.25 -8.94 -3.74
C TRP A 4 1.54 -7.49 -4.05
N ASN A 5 1.31 -7.12 -5.29
CA ASN A 5 1.63 -5.80 -5.82
C ASN A 5 0.42 -5.29 -6.59
N THR A 6 -0.17 -4.21 -6.10
CA THR A 6 -1.39 -3.64 -6.68
C THR A 6 -1.13 -2.22 -7.12
N ASP A 7 -1.42 -1.94 -8.39
CA ASP A 7 -1.35 -0.58 -8.94
C ASP A 7 -2.74 -0.03 -9.14
N PHE A 8 -2.92 1.24 -8.74
CA PHE A 8 -4.16 1.98 -8.94
C PHE A 8 -3.88 3.13 -9.89
N ILE A 9 -4.62 3.20 -10.98
CA ILE A 9 -4.50 4.27 -11.97
C ILE A 9 -5.04 5.57 -11.40
N VAL A 10 -4.26 6.63 -11.52
CA VAL A 10 -4.67 7.98 -11.13
C VAL A 10 -4.97 8.76 -12.40
N ASP A 11 -6.23 9.14 -12.57
CA ASP A 11 -6.72 9.77 -13.79
C ASP A 11 -7.16 11.23 -13.58
N GLN A 12 -6.93 11.77 -12.39
CA GLN A 12 -7.32 13.14 -12.05
C GLN A 12 -6.26 13.80 -11.17
N PRO A 13 -6.19 15.14 -11.15
CA PRO A 13 -5.19 15.86 -10.35
C PRO A 13 -5.62 16.01 -8.89
N TYR A 14 -5.56 14.93 -8.15
CA TYR A 14 -5.83 14.96 -6.71
C TYR A 14 -4.71 15.67 -5.95
N THR A 15 -5.06 16.25 -4.79
CA THR A 15 -4.10 16.93 -3.93
C THR A 15 -3.50 16.02 -2.87
N SER A 16 -4.16 14.89 -2.58
CA SER A 16 -3.67 13.90 -1.65
C SER A 16 -4.27 12.54 -1.93
N PHE A 17 -3.68 11.50 -1.32
CA PHE A 17 -4.12 10.12 -1.51
C PHE A 17 -4.11 9.38 -0.18
N LYS A 18 -5.06 8.45 -0.03
CA LYS A 18 -5.13 7.55 1.13
C LYS A 18 -5.26 6.12 0.64
N PHE A 19 -4.64 5.19 1.36
CA PHE A 19 -4.93 3.77 1.18
C PHE A 19 -5.80 3.28 2.32
N PHE A 20 -6.76 2.41 2.00
CA PHE A 20 -7.58 1.72 2.99
C PHE A 20 -7.30 0.23 2.90
N PHE A 21 -6.80 -0.34 3.99
CA PHE A 21 -6.37 -1.72 4.09
C PHE A 21 -7.26 -2.45 5.09
N THR A 22 -7.72 -3.65 4.72
CA THR A 22 -8.47 -4.52 5.63
C THR A 22 -7.93 -5.94 5.52
N ALA A 23 -7.47 -6.51 6.62
CA ALA A 23 -7.03 -7.89 6.64
C ALA A 23 -8.23 -8.83 6.72
N ASN A 24 -8.33 -9.76 5.77
CA ASN A 24 -9.39 -10.77 5.73
C ASN A 24 -9.00 -12.05 6.45
N SER A 25 -7.70 -12.30 6.61
CA SER A 25 -7.17 -13.40 7.41
C SER A 25 -5.94 -12.93 8.15
N ALA A 26 -5.49 -13.72 9.12
CA ALA A 26 -4.32 -13.39 9.92
C ALA A 26 -3.25 -14.45 9.76
N ASP A 27 -2.01 -14.06 10.01
CA ASP A 27 -0.90 -14.97 10.19
C ASP A 27 -0.14 -14.51 11.43
N PRO A 28 -0.59 -14.90 12.62
CA PRO A 28 -0.04 -14.36 13.87
C PRO A 28 1.43 -14.71 14.13
N GLY A 29 1.95 -15.69 13.39
CA GLY A 29 3.34 -16.10 13.55
C GLY A 29 4.32 -15.32 12.67
N ALA A 30 3.88 -14.35 11.89
CA ALA A 30 4.76 -13.73 10.90
C ALA A 30 4.55 -12.22 10.76
N GLN A 31 5.64 -11.55 10.42
CA GLN A 31 5.67 -10.13 10.08
C GLN A 31 5.89 -9.99 8.57
N TYR A 32 5.19 -9.05 7.96
CA TYR A 32 5.25 -8.83 6.53
C TYR A 32 5.68 -7.40 6.21
N PRO A 33 6.63 -7.22 5.28
CA PRO A 33 7.00 -5.87 4.85
C PRO A 33 5.90 -5.30 3.96
N VAL A 34 5.56 -4.04 4.21
CA VAL A 34 4.53 -3.31 3.47
C VAL A 34 5.15 -2.05 2.91
N SER A 35 4.97 -1.82 1.62
CA SER A 35 5.46 -0.63 0.97
C SER A 35 4.38 -0.01 0.10
N GLY A 36 4.47 1.30 -0.07
CA GLY A 36 3.59 2.05 -0.95
C GLY A 36 4.37 3.10 -1.70
N PHE A 37 3.98 3.34 -2.93
CA PHE A 37 4.66 4.29 -3.80
C PHE A 37 3.65 5.18 -4.49
N MET A 38 4.01 6.44 -4.64
CA MET A 38 3.36 7.37 -5.54
C MET A 38 4.24 7.45 -6.80
N LYS A 39 3.68 7.04 -7.95
CA LYS A 39 4.41 7.02 -9.22
C LYS A 39 3.95 8.18 -10.09
N PHE A 40 4.89 8.83 -10.74
CA PHE A 40 4.63 10.03 -11.51
C PHE A 40 4.76 9.77 -13.01
N SER A 41 4.11 10.62 -13.80
CA SER A 41 4.12 10.49 -15.26
C SER A 41 5.49 10.72 -15.89
N ASP A 42 6.43 11.34 -15.17
CA ASP A 42 7.80 11.55 -15.63
C ASP A 42 8.71 10.34 -15.39
N GLY A 43 8.17 9.24 -14.87
CA GLY A 43 8.93 8.01 -14.58
C GLY A 43 9.52 7.95 -13.19
N SER A 44 9.45 9.02 -12.41
CA SER A 44 9.92 9.03 -11.02
C SER A 44 8.88 8.44 -10.09
N ASN A 45 9.30 8.11 -8.86
CA ASN A 45 8.39 7.65 -7.82
C ASN A 45 8.86 8.11 -6.45
N LEU A 46 7.92 8.11 -5.49
CA LEU A 46 8.19 8.46 -4.09
C LEU A 46 7.63 7.34 -3.22
N GLN A 47 8.47 6.78 -2.35
CA GLN A 47 7.99 5.79 -1.38
C GLN A 47 7.28 6.50 -0.24
N VAL A 48 6.00 6.19 -0.04
CA VAL A 48 5.16 6.82 0.97
C VAL A 48 4.86 5.89 2.14
N ILE A 49 5.04 4.56 1.97
CA ILE A 49 4.87 3.58 3.03
C ILE A 49 6.10 2.68 3.05
N ASN A 50 6.66 2.47 4.24
CA ASN A 50 7.77 1.55 4.45
C ASN A 50 7.70 1.05 5.89
N GLU A 51 6.96 -0.04 6.10
CA GLU A 51 6.79 -0.59 7.43
C GLU A 51 6.61 -2.09 7.39
N THR A 52 6.63 -2.70 8.57
CA THR A 52 6.39 -4.12 8.77
C THR A 52 5.13 -4.27 9.60
N MET A 53 4.26 -5.22 9.23
CA MET A 53 3.03 -5.44 9.97
C MET A 53 2.73 -6.91 10.18
N ASN A 54 1.99 -7.18 11.27
CA ASN A 54 1.37 -8.47 11.55
C ASN A 54 -0.12 -8.19 11.73
N PRO A 55 -0.90 -8.14 10.65
CA PRO A 55 -2.27 -7.64 10.73
C PRO A 55 -3.21 -8.68 11.35
N PRO A 56 -3.97 -8.31 12.38
CA PRO A 56 -5.03 -9.16 12.89
C PRO A 56 -6.25 -9.14 11.97
N ILE A 57 -7.01 -10.24 11.99
CA ILE A 57 -8.23 -10.37 11.18
C ILE A 57 -9.20 -9.22 11.49
N GLY A 58 -9.80 -8.67 10.45
CA GLY A 58 -10.84 -7.66 10.55
C GLY A 58 -10.34 -6.27 10.88
N THR A 59 -9.03 -6.10 11.06
CA THR A 59 -8.50 -4.78 11.33
C THR A 59 -8.45 -3.96 10.05
N GLY A 60 -9.15 -2.80 10.09
CA GLY A 60 -9.03 -1.80 9.06
C GLY A 60 -7.92 -0.81 9.42
N ARG A 61 -7.17 -0.38 8.41
CA ARG A 61 -6.14 0.62 8.61
C ARG A 61 -6.11 1.58 7.43
N MET A 62 -6.02 2.87 7.74
CA MET A 62 -5.83 3.91 6.74
C MET A 62 -4.37 4.34 6.75
N PHE A 63 -3.77 4.40 5.56
CA PHE A 63 -2.44 4.98 5.36
C PHE A 63 -2.61 6.33 4.66
N GLY A 64 -1.97 7.36 5.20
CA GLY A 64 -2.03 8.71 4.65
C GLY A 64 -2.80 9.68 5.56
N PRO A 65 -3.23 10.81 5.01
CA PRO A 65 -3.11 11.20 3.60
C PRO A 65 -1.67 11.51 3.18
N PHE A 66 -1.35 11.17 1.96
CA PHE A 66 -0.05 11.49 1.36
C PHE A 66 -0.26 12.63 0.37
N PRO A 67 0.38 13.78 0.57
CA PRO A 67 0.18 14.93 -0.30
C PRO A 67 0.82 14.71 -1.67
N ALA A 68 0.16 15.21 -2.71
CA ALA A 68 0.73 15.25 -4.04
C ALA A 68 1.96 16.15 -4.06
N ILE A 69 2.90 15.88 -4.97
CA ILE A 69 4.11 16.67 -5.10
C ILE A 69 3.85 17.80 -6.10
N PRO A 70 4.05 19.07 -5.71
CA PRO A 70 3.89 20.19 -6.63
C PRO A 70 4.81 20.07 -7.85
N GLY A 71 4.26 20.34 -9.02
CA GLY A 71 5.00 20.26 -10.28
C GLY A 71 5.11 18.85 -10.85
N LYS A 72 4.55 17.83 -10.20
CA LYS A 72 4.55 16.46 -10.69
C LYS A 72 3.13 15.93 -10.80
N GLN A 73 2.87 15.15 -11.86
CA GLN A 73 1.58 14.50 -12.07
C GLN A 73 1.67 13.06 -11.59
N ALA A 74 0.93 12.72 -10.54
CA ALA A 74 0.79 11.34 -10.10
C ALA A 74 -0.01 10.55 -11.14
N SER A 75 0.53 9.42 -11.57
CA SER A 75 -0.10 8.55 -12.58
C SER A 75 -0.58 7.24 -12.00
N GLN A 76 0.05 6.76 -10.93
CA GLN A 76 -0.32 5.52 -10.26
C GLN A 76 -0.03 5.62 -8.77
N MET A 77 -0.83 4.92 -7.98
CA MET A 77 -0.51 4.61 -6.58
C MET A 77 -0.27 3.11 -6.50
N ASN A 78 0.78 2.70 -5.80
CA ASN A 78 1.18 1.31 -5.69
C ASN A 78 1.18 0.87 -4.24
N PHE A 79 0.60 -0.30 -3.97
CA PHE A 79 0.64 -0.92 -2.65
C PHE A 79 1.18 -2.33 -2.79
N LYS A 80 2.16 -2.68 -1.97
CA LYS A 80 2.83 -3.98 -2.04
C LYS A 80 2.98 -4.58 -0.66
N VAL A 81 2.62 -5.85 -0.55
CA VAL A 81 2.95 -6.69 0.60
C VAL A 81 4.01 -7.68 0.16
N GLY A 82 5.19 -7.59 0.77
CA GLY A 82 6.30 -8.48 0.43
C GLY A 82 6.24 -9.79 1.19
N ALA A 83 7.07 -10.73 0.77
CA ALA A 83 7.18 -12.02 1.44
C ALA A 83 7.79 -11.85 2.84
N SER A 84 7.27 -12.63 3.79
CA SER A 84 7.82 -12.64 5.14
C SER A 84 9.14 -13.40 5.19
N ASN A 85 10.06 -12.94 6.06
CA ASN A 85 11.29 -13.67 6.38
C ASN A 85 11.11 -14.66 7.52
N ASP A 86 9.93 -14.70 8.13
CA ASP A 86 9.67 -15.59 9.26
C ASP A 86 9.47 -17.03 8.77
N PRO A 87 10.11 -18.04 9.40
CA PRO A 87 10.06 -19.41 8.88
C PRO A 87 8.69 -20.07 8.95
N GLY A 88 7.80 -19.58 9.79
CA GLY A 88 6.43 -20.11 9.91
C GLY A 88 5.38 -19.36 9.10
N ALA A 89 5.78 -18.46 8.21
CA ALA A 89 4.86 -17.59 7.51
C ALA A 89 4.00 -18.38 6.51
N LEU A 90 2.68 -18.22 6.62
CA LEU A 90 1.70 -18.89 5.76
C LEU A 90 1.03 -17.94 4.79
N GLY A 91 1.23 -16.64 4.93
CA GLY A 91 0.53 -15.64 4.15
C GLY A 91 -0.80 -15.25 4.78
N PHE A 92 -1.38 -14.20 4.24
CA PHE A 92 -2.69 -13.73 4.66
C PHE A 92 -3.39 -13.06 3.47
N SER A 93 -4.71 -12.93 3.56
CA SER A 93 -5.47 -12.23 2.54
C SER A 93 -5.95 -10.88 3.06
N TYR A 94 -6.08 -9.93 2.15
CA TYR A 94 -6.45 -8.57 2.50
C TYR A 94 -7.18 -7.90 1.34
N ARG A 95 -7.84 -6.79 1.65
CA ARG A 95 -8.38 -5.86 0.66
C ARG A 95 -7.64 -4.54 0.76
N ILE A 96 -7.42 -3.92 -0.38
CA ILE A 96 -6.77 -2.62 -0.46
C ILE A 96 -7.51 -1.76 -1.48
N SER A 97 -7.73 -0.51 -1.12
CA SER A 97 -8.29 0.48 -2.02
C SER A 97 -7.56 1.80 -1.83
N VAL A 98 -7.67 2.66 -2.82
CA VAL A 98 -7.08 4.00 -2.76
C VAL A 98 -8.19 5.03 -2.98
N GLN A 99 -8.06 6.15 -2.26
CA GLN A 99 -8.93 7.31 -2.45
C GLN A 99 -8.07 8.52 -2.75
N GLY A 100 -8.38 9.20 -3.85
CA GLY A 100 -7.83 10.52 -4.14
C GLY A 100 -8.72 11.58 -3.52
N CYS A 101 -8.09 12.62 -2.98
CA CYS A 101 -8.76 13.77 -2.37
C CYS A 101 -8.36 15.04 -3.09
N ARG A 102 -9.30 15.95 -3.23
CA ARG A 102 -9.08 17.24 -3.88
C ARG A 102 -8.97 18.37 -2.88
#